data_fa35991a827be44899a449d50d3c5a5a
#
_entry.id   fa35991a827be44899a449d50d3c5a5a
#
_cell.length_a   1.000
_cell.length_b   1.000
_cell.length_c   1.000
_cell.angle_alpha   90.00
_cell.angle_beta   90.00
_cell.angle_gamma   90.00
#
_symmetry.space_group_name_H-M   'P 1'
#
loop_
_entity.id
_entity.type
_entity.pdbx_description
1 polymer ?
#
loop_
_entity_poly.entity_id
_entity_poly.type
_entity_poly.pdbx_seq_one_letter_code
_entity_poly.pdbx_strand_id
1 'polypeptide(L)'
;MSIIQTKDVKKWFGDFQALKGISMDVAEGEVLVICGPSGSGKSTFIRCINRLEQHQEGQIIVDGIELTNDLKNIEAIRSEVGMVFQSFNLFPHLTVMQNITLAQIWVRKKNRAEAEEKAMELLERVGIPEQAQKFPGQLSGGQQQRVAIARALAMEPKIML
;
A
#
# COMPACT_ATOMS: atom_id res chain seq x y z
N MET A 1 3.89 1.34 -21.14
CA MET A 1 5.18 1.38 -20.38
C MET A 1 4.96 0.57 -19.10
N SER A 2 5.95 -0.23 -18.67
CA SER A 2 5.76 -1.03 -17.44
C SER A 2 5.95 -0.12 -16.22
N ILE A 3 4.96 -0.12 -15.32
CA ILE A 3 5.01 0.67 -14.08
C ILE A 3 5.66 -0.12 -12.93
N ILE A 4 5.60 -1.46 -12.98
CA ILE A 4 6.35 -2.35 -12.10
C ILE A 4 7.10 -3.35 -12.97
N GLN A 5 8.38 -3.55 -12.71
CA GLN A 5 9.20 -4.59 -13.33
C GLN A 5 9.94 -5.36 -12.24
N THR A 6 9.91 -6.67 -12.31
CA THR A 6 10.69 -7.53 -11.44
C THR A 6 11.47 -8.54 -12.25
N LYS A 7 12.71 -8.81 -11.84
CA LYS A 7 13.59 -9.75 -12.51
C LYS A 7 14.26 -10.65 -11.48
N ASP A 8 13.98 -11.94 -11.55
CA ASP A 8 14.58 -13.00 -10.72
C ASP A 8 14.58 -12.69 -9.21
N VAL A 9 13.48 -12.13 -8.70
CA VAL A 9 13.35 -11.71 -7.32
C VAL A 9 13.33 -12.91 -6.39
N LYS A 10 14.30 -12.98 -5.46
CA LYS A 10 14.42 -14.04 -4.47
C LYS A 10 14.42 -13.47 -3.05
N LYS A 11 13.77 -14.20 -2.15
CA LYS A 11 13.65 -13.82 -0.74
C LYS A 11 13.76 -15.02 0.16
N TRP A 12 14.60 -14.89 1.19
CA TRP A 12 14.75 -15.87 2.27
C TRP A 12 14.36 -15.29 3.62
N PHE A 13 13.83 -16.14 4.49
CA PHE A 13 13.66 -15.92 5.92
C PHE A 13 14.49 -16.99 6.63
N GLY A 14 15.69 -16.64 7.09
CA GLY A 14 16.69 -17.61 7.51
C GLY A 14 17.00 -18.58 6.37
N ASP A 15 16.84 -19.87 6.61
CA ASP A 15 17.09 -20.92 5.60
C ASP A 15 15.89 -21.19 4.68
N PHE A 16 14.73 -20.60 4.98
CA PHE A 16 13.52 -20.79 4.18
C PHE A 16 13.44 -19.81 3.01
N GLN A 17 13.48 -20.35 1.79
CA GLN A 17 13.31 -19.54 0.58
C GLN A 17 11.83 -19.34 0.28
N ALA A 18 11.34 -18.12 0.53
CA ALA A 18 9.94 -17.73 0.30
C ALA A 18 9.66 -17.34 -1.16
N LEU A 19 10.61 -16.68 -1.83
CA LEU A 19 10.51 -16.32 -3.26
C LEU A 19 11.68 -16.95 -4.01
N LYS A 20 11.36 -17.67 -5.12
CA LYS A 20 12.30 -18.52 -5.85
C LYS A 20 12.65 -18.00 -7.25
N GLY A 21 12.72 -16.70 -7.42
CA GLY A 21 13.00 -16.07 -8.71
C GLY A 21 11.71 -15.65 -9.44
N ILE A 22 11.13 -14.52 -9.04
CA ILE A 22 9.90 -14.00 -9.63
C ILE A 22 10.26 -12.91 -10.62
N SER A 23 9.86 -13.09 -11.87
CA SER A 23 9.99 -12.11 -12.93
C SER A 23 8.62 -11.79 -13.48
N MET A 24 8.24 -10.51 -13.50
CA MET A 24 7.01 -10.04 -14.11
C MET A 24 7.09 -8.56 -14.46
N ASP A 25 6.26 -8.16 -15.40
CA ASP A 25 6.03 -6.79 -15.79
C ASP A 25 4.55 -6.45 -15.62
N VAL A 26 4.27 -5.27 -15.08
CA VAL A 26 2.90 -4.73 -14.95
C VAL A 26 2.85 -3.41 -15.71
N ALA A 27 1.92 -3.29 -16.64
CA ALA A 27 1.72 -2.06 -17.40
C ALA A 27 0.93 -1.03 -16.58
N GLU A 28 1.06 0.25 -16.96
CA GLU A 28 0.24 1.31 -16.39
C GLU A 28 -1.24 1.06 -16.68
N GLY A 29 -2.10 1.18 -15.65
CA GLY A 29 -3.53 0.90 -15.74
C GLY A 29 -3.91 -0.57 -15.73
N GLU A 30 -2.94 -1.48 -15.64
CA GLU A 30 -3.20 -2.92 -15.57
C GLU A 30 -3.67 -3.34 -14.17
N VAL A 31 -4.60 -4.28 -14.15
CA VAL A 31 -5.03 -4.99 -12.93
C VAL A 31 -4.44 -6.39 -12.94
N LEU A 32 -3.48 -6.65 -12.05
CA LEU A 32 -2.86 -7.95 -11.88
C LEU A 32 -3.38 -8.67 -10.64
N VAL A 33 -3.78 -9.92 -10.80
CA VAL A 33 -4.22 -10.77 -9.69
C VAL A 33 -3.19 -11.87 -9.43
N ILE A 34 -2.67 -11.93 -8.19
CA ILE A 34 -1.72 -12.96 -7.74
C ILE A 34 -2.48 -14.02 -6.95
N CYS A 35 -2.58 -15.24 -7.51
CA CYS A 35 -3.28 -16.37 -6.93
C CYS A 35 -2.30 -17.46 -6.48
N GLY A 36 -2.71 -18.27 -5.52
CA GLY A 36 -1.95 -19.42 -5.03
C GLY A 36 -2.34 -19.83 -3.60
N PRO A 37 -1.87 -20.98 -3.12
CA PRO A 37 -2.17 -21.48 -1.79
C PRO A 37 -1.62 -20.57 -0.67
N SER A 38 -2.11 -20.76 0.55
CA SER A 38 -1.55 -20.07 1.72
C SER A 38 -0.07 -20.44 1.89
N GLY A 39 0.75 -19.45 2.25
CA GLY A 39 2.20 -19.65 2.42
C GLY A 39 3.03 -19.67 1.12
N SER A 40 2.42 -19.49 -0.07
CA SER A 40 3.17 -19.49 -1.34
C SER A 40 3.98 -18.21 -1.63
N GLY A 41 4.06 -17.27 -0.69
CA GLY A 41 4.88 -16.06 -0.85
C GLY A 41 4.18 -14.84 -1.46
N LYS A 42 2.88 -14.90 -1.79
CA LYS A 42 2.13 -13.79 -2.42
C LYS A 42 2.28 -12.46 -1.67
N SER A 43 1.96 -12.46 -0.38
CA SER A 43 2.07 -11.25 0.45
C SER A 43 3.51 -10.81 0.64
N THR A 44 4.45 -11.73 0.71
CA THR A 44 5.88 -11.45 0.77
C THR A 44 6.33 -10.72 -0.49
N PHE A 45 5.93 -11.22 -1.67
CA PHE A 45 6.26 -10.61 -2.95
C PHE A 45 5.71 -9.17 -3.06
N ILE A 46 4.41 -8.98 -2.75
CA ILE A 46 3.79 -7.64 -2.76
C ILE A 46 4.54 -6.68 -1.83
N ARG A 47 4.93 -7.14 -0.62
CA ARG A 47 5.70 -6.33 0.34
C ARG A 47 7.14 -6.04 -0.12
N CYS A 48 7.70 -6.83 -1.01
CA CYS A 48 8.99 -6.51 -1.62
C CYS A 48 8.90 -5.32 -2.57
N ILE A 49 7.76 -5.13 -3.27
CA ILE A 49 7.57 -4.03 -4.23
C ILE A 49 7.67 -2.66 -3.57
N ASN A 50 7.16 -2.50 -2.33
CA ASN A 50 7.23 -1.23 -1.58
C ASN A 50 8.29 -1.23 -0.46
N ARG A 51 9.19 -2.21 -0.46
CA ARG A 51 10.28 -2.37 0.52
C ARG A 51 9.81 -2.54 1.97
N LEU A 52 8.59 -3.04 2.21
CA LEU A 52 8.19 -3.52 3.53
C LEU A 52 8.90 -4.84 3.89
N GLU A 53 9.25 -5.62 2.88
CA GLU A 53 10.17 -6.76 2.97
C GLU A 53 11.36 -6.53 2.05
N GLN A 54 12.56 -6.88 2.52
CA GLN A 54 13.76 -6.79 1.72
C GLN A 54 13.98 -8.10 0.95
N HIS A 55 14.03 -8.05 -0.38
CA HIS A 55 14.53 -9.16 -1.20
C HIS A 55 16.07 -9.21 -1.13
N GLN A 56 16.64 -10.39 -1.30
CA GLN A 56 18.09 -10.58 -1.25
C GLN A 56 18.73 -10.62 -2.63
N GLU A 57 18.02 -11.16 -3.63
CA GLU A 57 18.51 -11.25 -5.01
C GLU A 57 17.45 -10.79 -5.99
N GLY A 58 17.89 -10.43 -7.18
CA GLY A 58 17.02 -9.93 -8.24
C GLY A 58 16.88 -8.42 -8.24
N GLN A 59 16.04 -7.92 -9.13
CA GLN A 59 15.83 -6.48 -9.35
C GLN A 59 14.33 -6.17 -9.31
N ILE A 60 13.99 -5.06 -8.69
CA ILE A 60 12.63 -4.48 -8.69
C ILE A 60 12.75 -3.03 -9.13
N ILE A 61 11.98 -2.64 -10.13
CA ILE A 61 11.84 -1.27 -10.61
C ILE A 61 10.37 -0.87 -10.47
N VAL A 62 10.10 0.27 -9.85
CA VAL A 62 8.76 0.81 -9.61
C VAL A 62 8.74 2.24 -10.11
N ASP A 63 7.83 2.54 -11.04
CA ASP A 63 7.71 3.87 -11.68
C ASP A 63 9.07 4.41 -12.18
N GLY A 64 9.86 3.55 -12.82
CA GLY A 64 11.19 3.87 -13.33
C GLY A 64 12.31 3.98 -12.28
N ILE A 65 11.99 3.83 -10.98
CA ILE A 65 12.96 3.90 -9.89
C ILE A 65 13.35 2.47 -9.47
N GLU A 66 14.63 2.15 -9.55
CA GLU A 66 15.14 0.88 -9.05
C GLU A 66 15.13 0.87 -7.50
N LEU A 67 14.56 -0.19 -6.94
CA LEU A 67 14.45 -0.38 -5.50
C LEU A 67 15.79 -0.85 -4.92
N THR A 68 16.51 0.08 -4.33
CA THR A 68 17.81 -0.13 -3.69
C THR A 68 17.70 -0.04 -2.16
N ASN A 69 18.86 -0.04 -1.47
CA ASN A 69 18.93 0.22 -0.03
C ASN A 69 19.00 1.71 0.31
N ASP A 70 18.96 2.60 -0.68
CA ASP A 70 18.92 4.05 -0.47
C ASP A 70 17.55 4.46 0.09
N LEU A 71 17.57 5.12 1.24
CA LEU A 71 16.35 5.58 1.91
C LEU A 71 15.53 6.55 1.05
N LYS A 72 16.17 7.41 0.27
CA LYS A 72 15.48 8.35 -0.63
C LYS A 72 14.70 7.62 -1.73
N ASN A 73 15.27 6.56 -2.30
CA ASN A 73 14.59 5.73 -3.29
C ASN A 73 13.39 5.01 -2.67
N ILE A 74 13.55 4.50 -1.45
CA ILE A 74 12.47 3.82 -0.72
C ILE A 74 11.33 4.80 -0.41
N GLU A 75 11.65 6.00 0.06
CA GLU A 75 10.64 7.04 0.34
C GLU A 75 9.91 7.48 -0.93
N ALA A 76 10.64 7.71 -2.03
CA ALA A 76 10.07 8.06 -3.33
C ALA A 76 9.08 6.99 -3.81
N ILE A 77 9.47 5.71 -3.77
CA ILE A 77 8.59 4.60 -4.15
C ILE A 77 7.37 4.51 -3.23
N ARG A 78 7.55 4.59 -1.90
CA ARG A 78 6.46 4.50 -0.94
C ARG A 78 5.46 5.65 -1.04
N SER A 79 5.88 6.81 -1.52
CA SER A 79 4.97 7.93 -1.76
C SER A 79 4.00 7.68 -2.93
N GLU A 80 4.42 6.89 -3.91
CA GLU A 80 3.64 6.59 -5.11
C GLU A 80 2.94 5.22 -5.08
N VAL A 81 3.22 4.41 -4.05
CA VAL A 81 2.64 3.07 -3.89
C VAL A 81 1.72 3.04 -2.67
N GLY A 82 0.42 3.00 -2.91
CA GLY A 82 -0.59 2.72 -1.88
C GLY A 82 -0.67 1.23 -1.57
N MET A 83 -0.92 0.88 -0.30
CA MET A 83 -1.11 -0.52 0.09
C MET A 83 -2.30 -0.68 1.04
N VAL A 84 -3.14 -1.67 0.77
CA VAL A 84 -4.22 -2.11 1.65
C VAL A 84 -3.82 -3.45 2.27
N PHE A 85 -3.70 -3.49 3.58
CA PHE A 85 -3.30 -4.69 4.32
C PHE A 85 -4.49 -5.62 4.57
N GLN A 86 -4.24 -6.92 4.64
CA GLN A 86 -5.24 -7.92 4.96
C GLN A 86 -5.89 -7.69 6.35
N SER A 87 -5.11 -7.20 7.32
CA SER A 87 -5.57 -6.86 8.67
C SER A 87 -5.95 -5.39 8.83
N PHE A 88 -6.15 -4.67 7.71
CA PHE A 88 -6.49 -3.24 7.59
C PHE A 88 -5.46 -2.29 8.21
N ASN A 89 -4.83 -2.64 9.32
CA ASN A 89 -3.79 -1.87 10.03
C ASN A 89 -4.19 -0.40 10.29
N LEU A 90 -5.44 -0.19 10.72
CA LEU A 90 -5.90 1.12 11.15
C LEU A 90 -5.31 1.47 12.52
N PHE A 91 -5.02 2.73 12.74
CA PHE A 91 -4.58 3.24 14.04
C PHE A 91 -5.77 3.26 15.01
N PRO A 92 -5.81 2.39 16.04
CA PRO A 92 -7.00 2.23 16.88
C PRO A 92 -7.32 3.44 17.76
N HIS A 93 -6.32 4.27 18.04
CA HIS A 93 -6.41 5.48 18.85
C HIS A 93 -6.76 6.74 18.02
N LEU A 94 -6.91 6.62 16.71
CA LEU A 94 -7.30 7.69 15.80
C LEU A 94 -8.71 7.42 15.26
N THR A 95 -9.47 8.48 15.03
CA THR A 95 -10.75 8.38 14.32
C THR A 95 -10.55 7.94 12.87
N VAL A 96 -11.62 7.55 12.19
CA VAL A 96 -11.60 7.25 10.74
C VAL A 96 -11.06 8.45 9.96
N MET A 97 -11.56 9.65 10.22
CA MET A 97 -11.07 10.87 9.59
C MET A 97 -9.56 11.05 9.80
N GLN A 98 -9.08 10.90 11.03
CA GLN A 98 -7.66 11.02 11.34
C GLN A 98 -6.80 9.93 10.69
N ASN A 99 -7.30 8.69 10.60
CA ASN A 99 -6.60 7.62 9.88
C ASN A 99 -6.37 7.96 8.41
N ILE A 100 -7.33 8.64 7.76
CA ILE A 100 -7.23 8.99 6.33
C ILE A 100 -6.40 10.26 6.11
N THR A 101 -6.48 11.24 7.02
CA THR A 101 -5.82 12.55 6.84
C THR A 101 -4.36 12.56 7.26
N LEU A 102 -3.95 11.68 8.18
CA LEU A 102 -2.62 11.71 8.80
C LEU A 102 -1.48 11.76 7.77
N ALA A 103 -1.46 10.84 6.82
CA ALA A 103 -0.41 10.76 5.81
C ALA A 103 -0.45 11.94 4.82
N GLN A 104 -1.64 12.43 4.47
CA GLN A 104 -1.79 13.61 3.62
C GLN A 104 -1.13 14.85 4.26
N ILE A 105 -1.33 15.03 5.58
CA ILE A 105 -0.77 16.18 6.33
C ILE A 105 0.73 16.01 6.52
N TRP A 106 1.18 14.84 7.00
CA TRP A 106 2.59 14.64 7.39
C TRP A 106 3.53 14.40 6.20
N VAL A 107 3.08 13.67 5.19
CA VAL A 107 3.91 13.27 4.04
C VAL A 107 3.70 14.23 2.87
N ARG A 108 2.45 14.45 2.45
CA ARG A 108 2.12 15.33 1.32
C ARG A 108 2.08 16.81 1.69
N LYS A 109 2.22 17.15 2.99
CA LYS A 109 2.21 18.52 3.50
C LYS A 109 0.93 19.31 3.16
N LYS A 110 -0.18 18.62 2.91
CA LYS A 110 -1.48 19.26 2.71
C LYS A 110 -1.93 19.95 3.99
N ASN A 111 -2.66 21.06 3.87
CA ASN A 111 -3.28 21.66 5.04
C ASN A 111 -4.43 20.77 5.54
N ARG A 112 -4.84 21.00 6.78
CA ARG A 112 -5.83 20.15 7.45
C ARG A 112 -7.20 20.17 6.74
N ALA A 113 -7.65 21.34 6.29
CA ALA A 113 -8.95 21.48 5.64
C ALA A 113 -9.00 20.71 4.32
N GLU A 114 -7.97 20.83 3.47
CA GLU A 114 -7.87 20.06 2.22
C GLU A 114 -7.81 18.54 2.47
N ALA A 115 -7.08 18.12 3.52
CA ALA A 115 -6.98 16.71 3.85
C ALA A 115 -8.32 16.14 4.35
N GLU A 116 -9.08 16.91 5.16
CA GLU A 116 -10.41 16.52 5.66
C GLU A 116 -11.44 16.50 4.53
N GLU A 117 -11.41 17.47 3.62
CA GLU A 117 -12.28 17.51 2.43
C GLU A 117 -12.05 16.26 1.55
N LYS A 118 -10.79 15.97 1.23
CA LYS A 118 -10.43 14.77 0.47
C LYS A 118 -10.83 13.47 1.18
N ALA A 119 -10.66 13.42 2.49
CA ALA A 119 -11.07 12.27 3.28
C ALA A 119 -12.58 12.05 3.24
N MET A 120 -13.39 13.11 3.33
CA MET A 120 -14.86 13.01 3.21
C MET A 120 -15.28 12.56 1.82
N GLU A 121 -14.71 13.13 0.74
CA GLU A 121 -14.95 12.68 -0.64
C GLU A 121 -14.73 11.17 -0.78
N LEU A 122 -13.61 10.66 -0.22
CA LEU A 122 -13.30 9.24 -0.29
C LEU A 122 -14.21 8.37 0.57
N LEU A 123 -14.63 8.85 1.75
CA LEU A 123 -15.60 8.15 2.59
C LEU A 123 -16.97 8.06 1.92
N GLU A 124 -17.40 9.12 1.22
CA GLU A 124 -18.61 9.09 0.39
C GLU A 124 -18.47 8.07 -0.74
N ARG A 125 -17.34 8.08 -1.45
CA ARG A 125 -17.07 7.14 -2.54
C ARG A 125 -17.08 5.67 -2.10
N VAL A 126 -16.62 5.37 -0.88
CA VAL A 126 -16.70 4.01 -0.31
C VAL A 126 -18.01 3.76 0.47
N GLY A 127 -18.93 4.73 0.54
CA GLY A 127 -20.27 4.59 1.09
C GLY A 127 -20.36 4.50 2.60
N ILE A 128 -19.48 5.22 3.35
CA ILE A 128 -19.46 5.25 4.82
C ILE A 128 -19.12 6.64 5.39
N PRO A 129 -19.65 7.76 4.86
CA PRO A 129 -19.29 9.10 5.34
C PRO A 129 -19.69 9.34 6.81
N GLU A 130 -20.78 8.71 7.28
CA GLU A 130 -21.27 8.81 8.65
C GLU A 130 -20.32 8.18 9.69
N GLN A 131 -19.32 7.42 9.26
CA GLN A 131 -18.34 6.80 10.14
C GLN A 131 -17.13 7.69 10.45
N ALA A 132 -17.02 8.87 9.85
CA ALA A 132 -15.84 9.74 9.89
C ALA A 132 -15.29 10.02 11.30
N GLN A 133 -16.17 10.19 12.29
CA GLN A 133 -15.80 10.52 13.68
C GLN A 133 -15.67 9.30 14.60
N LYS A 134 -15.93 8.09 14.09
CA LYS A 134 -15.80 6.86 14.87
C LYS A 134 -14.36 6.35 14.91
N PHE A 135 -14.09 5.52 15.91
CA PHE A 135 -12.82 4.81 16.01
C PHE A 135 -12.90 3.43 15.33
N PRO A 136 -11.79 2.85 14.86
CA PRO A 136 -11.78 1.55 14.20
C PRO A 136 -12.49 0.43 14.96
N GLY A 137 -12.36 0.38 16.30
CA GLY A 137 -13.02 -0.62 17.13
C GLY A 137 -14.56 -0.55 17.15
N GLN A 138 -15.15 0.53 16.64
CA GLN A 138 -16.60 0.72 16.51
C GLN A 138 -17.14 0.30 15.14
N LEU A 139 -16.27 -0.16 14.23
CA LEU A 139 -16.58 -0.50 12.86
C LEU A 139 -16.61 -2.01 12.64
N SER A 140 -17.49 -2.48 11.76
CA SER A 140 -17.42 -3.84 11.24
C SER A 140 -16.14 -4.05 10.40
N GLY A 141 -15.74 -5.31 10.20
CA GLY A 141 -14.57 -5.62 9.36
C GLY A 141 -14.67 -5.05 7.95
N GLY A 142 -15.86 -5.12 7.33
CA GLY A 142 -16.08 -4.52 6.01
C GLY A 142 -15.96 -2.99 6.01
N GLN A 143 -16.41 -2.31 7.07
CA GLN A 143 -16.22 -0.87 7.21
C GLN A 143 -14.75 -0.52 7.43
N GLN A 144 -14.03 -1.27 8.26
CA GLN A 144 -12.59 -1.08 8.45
C GLN A 144 -11.81 -1.26 7.13
N GLN A 145 -12.19 -2.24 6.31
CA GLN A 145 -11.60 -2.42 4.98
C GLN A 145 -11.83 -1.20 4.07
N ARG A 146 -13.05 -0.66 4.05
CA ARG A 146 -13.37 0.55 3.29
C ARG A 146 -12.56 1.77 3.76
N VAL A 147 -12.38 1.93 5.07
CA VAL A 147 -11.49 2.97 5.62
C VAL A 147 -10.04 2.77 5.17
N ALA A 148 -9.53 1.53 5.20
CA ALA A 148 -8.17 1.24 4.75
C ALA A 148 -7.97 1.55 3.26
N ILE A 149 -8.99 1.26 2.43
CA ILE A 149 -9.00 1.63 1.00
C ILE A 149 -8.99 3.16 0.85
N ALA A 150 -9.89 3.88 1.54
CA ALA A 150 -9.94 5.33 1.50
C ALA A 150 -8.62 5.96 1.95
N ARG A 151 -7.99 5.44 3.02
CA ARG A 151 -6.68 5.89 3.51
C ARG A 151 -5.59 5.73 2.46
N ALA A 152 -5.54 4.60 1.76
CA ALA A 152 -4.56 4.36 0.71
C ALA A 152 -4.78 5.29 -0.50
N LEU A 153 -6.04 5.47 -0.93
CA LEU A 153 -6.40 6.36 -2.04
C LEU A 153 -6.17 7.85 -1.73
N ALA A 154 -6.23 8.25 -0.45
CA ALA A 154 -6.03 9.63 -0.03
C ALA A 154 -4.62 10.17 -0.33
N MET A 155 -3.66 9.27 -0.50
CA MET A 155 -2.30 9.61 -0.92
C MET A 155 -2.17 9.81 -2.44
N GLU A 156 -3.25 9.57 -3.21
CA GLU A 156 -3.27 9.68 -4.68
C GLU A 156 -2.12 8.87 -5.33
N PRO A 157 -1.97 7.59 -4.96
CA PRO A 157 -0.85 6.78 -5.43
C PRO A 157 -1.02 6.41 -6.91
N LYS A 158 0.10 6.24 -7.62
CA LYS A 158 0.10 5.71 -8.99
C LYS A 158 -0.15 4.20 -9.03
N ILE A 159 0.20 3.50 -7.96
CA ILE A 159 0.11 2.05 -7.83
C ILE A 159 -0.63 1.70 -6.55
N MET A 160 -1.55 0.73 -6.63
CA MET A 160 -2.26 0.16 -5.47
C MET A 160 -1.91 -1.33 -5.32
N LEU A 161 -1.50 -1.72 -4.11
CA LEU A 161 -1.18 -3.10 -3.71
C LEU A 161 -2.20 -3.65 -2.71
#